data_3f20980d7da93763baa4c0fcf0a35c98
#
_entry.id   3f20980d7da93763baa4c0fcf0a35c98
#
_cell.length_a   1.000
_cell.length_b   1.000
_cell.length_c   1.000
_cell.angle_alpha   90.00
_cell.angle_beta   90.00
_cell.angle_gamma   90.00
#
_symmetry.space_group_name_H-M   'P 1'
#
loop_
_entity.id
_entity.type
_entity.pdbx_description
1 polymer ?
#
loop_
_entity_poly.entity_id
_entity_poly.type
_entity_poly.pdbx_seq_one_letter_code
_entity_poly.pdbx_strand_id
1 'polypeptide(L)'
;VMSTEMGAPISWARSAQAWAGQVHIEATIKAAEEMVWEYSRGTTRIIYEGIGVCSLITPWNWPMNQIACKVAPALVAGCTMVLKPSEIAPLSGTLFAQVCHDAGVPPGVFNLVHGLGPEVGARMSVHPEVDMVSFTGSTRAGTQIAAAAAPTAKRVAQEMGGKSPNIILPTANIAEAVAAGVNAVMANTGQSCDAPTRMLVPRNRQAQALKVAKEVAEAIKVGDPREVATVMGPLV
;
A
#
# COMPACT_ATOMS: atom_id res chain seq x y z
N VAL A 1 -8.11 -15.44 1.81
CA VAL A 1 -7.09 -14.94 2.78
C VAL A 1 -7.44 -13.54 3.21
N MET A 2 -7.38 -12.50 2.35
CA MET A 2 -7.59 -11.09 2.72
C MET A 2 -8.92 -10.82 3.45
N SER A 3 -10.04 -11.42 2.99
CA SER A 3 -11.33 -11.29 3.71
C SER A 3 -11.27 -11.84 5.14
N THR A 4 -10.46 -12.86 5.38
CA THR A 4 -10.29 -13.48 6.69
C THR A 4 -9.34 -12.69 7.60
N GLU A 5 -8.26 -12.13 7.05
CA GLU A 5 -7.24 -11.41 7.82
C GLU A 5 -7.70 -10.00 8.21
N MET A 6 -8.19 -9.22 7.25
CA MET A 6 -8.44 -7.80 7.44
C MET A 6 -9.88 -7.36 7.12
N GLY A 7 -10.79 -8.32 6.95
CA GLY A 7 -12.22 -8.03 6.80
C GLY A 7 -12.65 -7.42 5.46
N ALA A 8 -11.81 -7.45 4.42
CA ALA A 8 -12.21 -6.98 3.11
C ALA A 8 -13.39 -7.79 2.56
N PRO A 9 -14.48 -7.17 2.08
CA PRO A 9 -15.56 -7.90 1.43
C PRO A 9 -15.04 -8.80 0.32
N ILE A 10 -15.54 -10.01 0.21
CA ILE A 10 -15.00 -11.02 -0.73
C ILE A 10 -15.04 -10.55 -2.20
N SER A 11 -16.06 -9.78 -2.56
CA SER A 11 -16.16 -9.14 -3.87
C SER A 11 -15.01 -8.16 -4.10
N TRP A 12 -14.73 -7.30 -3.12
CA TRP A 12 -13.64 -6.32 -3.14
C TRP A 12 -12.26 -6.99 -3.10
N ALA A 13 -12.12 -8.02 -2.27
CA ALA A 13 -10.87 -8.79 -2.18
C ALA A 13 -10.47 -9.40 -3.53
N ARG A 14 -11.46 -9.88 -4.32
CA ARG A 14 -11.23 -10.44 -5.65
C ARG A 14 -10.98 -9.38 -6.72
N SER A 15 -11.81 -8.33 -6.77
CA SER A 15 -11.80 -7.34 -7.86
C SER A 15 -10.75 -6.24 -7.70
N ALA A 16 -10.33 -5.93 -6.47
CA ALA A 16 -9.42 -4.83 -6.17
C ALA A 16 -8.17 -5.25 -5.42
N GLN A 17 -8.31 -5.88 -4.25
CA GLN A 17 -7.18 -6.17 -3.37
C GLN A 17 -6.12 -7.10 -3.99
N ALA A 18 -6.55 -8.22 -4.57
CA ALA A 18 -5.65 -9.17 -5.22
C ALA A 18 -5.10 -8.59 -6.53
N TRP A 19 -5.98 -7.99 -7.33
CA TRP A 19 -5.64 -7.38 -8.60
C TRP A 19 -4.60 -6.25 -8.47
N ALA A 20 -4.70 -5.42 -7.42
CA ALA A 20 -3.75 -4.34 -7.20
C ALA A 20 -2.29 -4.82 -7.07
N GLY A 21 -2.07 -5.98 -6.42
CA GLY A 21 -0.75 -6.59 -6.36
C GLY A 21 -0.21 -7.00 -7.74
N GLN A 22 -1.06 -7.61 -8.56
CA GLN A 22 -0.71 -8.00 -9.93
C GLN A 22 -0.35 -6.78 -10.79
N VAL A 23 -1.15 -5.73 -10.75
CA VAL A 23 -0.90 -4.49 -11.53
C VAL A 23 0.44 -3.85 -11.19
N HIS A 24 0.84 -3.85 -9.92
CA HIS A 24 2.17 -3.32 -9.53
C HIS A 24 3.31 -4.15 -10.10
N ILE A 25 3.17 -5.47 -10.17
CA ILE A 25 4.18 -6.34 -10.78
C ILE A 25 4.25 -6.07 -12.30
N GLU A 26 3.11 -6.03 -12.98
CA GLU A 26 3.03 -5.74 -14.42
C GLU A 26 3.61 -4.35 -14.76
N ALA A 27 3.25 -3.32 -13.99
CA ALA A 27 3.78 -1.98 -14.16
C ALA A 27 5.31 -1.93 -13.94
N THR A 28 5.80 -2.70 -12.96
CA THR A 28 7.24 -2.78 -12.68
C THR A 28 8.00 -3.48 -13.82
N ILE A 29 7.45 -4.56 -14.38
CA ILE A 29 8.03 -5.24 -15.55
C ILE A 29 8.16 -4.25 -16.71
N LYS A 30 7.07 -3.55 -17.03
CA LYS A 30 7.09 -2.54 -18.10
C LYS A 30 8.12 -1.44 -17.85
N ALA A 31 8.18 -0.92 -16.62
CA ALA A 31 9.16 0.09 -16.27
C ALA A 31 10.61 -0.43 -16.39
N ALA A 32 10.84 -1.71 -16.05
CA ALA A 32 12.16 -2.36 -16.19
C ALA A 32 12.60 -2.50 -17.64
N GLU A 33 11.67 -2.82 -18.55
CA GLU A 33 11.91 -2.90 -20.00
C GLU A 33 12.26 -1.54 -20.62
N GLU A 34 11.69 -0.45 -20.09
CA GLU A 34 11.93 0.91 -20.55
C GLU A 34 13.15 1.56 -19.88
N MET A 35 13.67 0.98 -18.79
CA MET A 35 14.76 1.55 -17.99
C MET A 35 16.12 1.45 -18.71
N VAL A 36 16.78 2.58 -18.87
CA VAL A 36 18.16 2.64 -19.35
C VAL A 36 19.10 2.53 -18.15
N TRP A 37 19.58 1.32 -17.89
CA TRP A 37 20.43 1.01 -16.73
C TRP A 37 21.84 1.59 -16.81
N GLU A 38 22.31 1.89 -18.02
CA GLU A 38 23.64 2.43 -18.25
C GLU A 38 23.60 3.40 -19.44
N TYR A 39 24.20 4.58 -19.27
CA TYR A 39 24.35 5.55 -20.35
C TYR A 39 25.55 6.48 -20.11
N SER A 40 26.01 7.14 -21.19
CA SER A 40 27.06 8.15 -21.11
C SER A 40 26.51 9.56 -21.23
N ARG A 41 27.03 10.47 -20.42
CA ARG A 41 26.77 11.91 -20.48
C ARG A 41 28.10 12.65 -20.63
N GLY A 42 28.43 13.02 -21.86
CA GLY A 42 29.75 13.52 -22.17
C GLY A 42 30.82 12.44 -21.91
N THR A 43 31.79 12.72 -21.07
CA THR A 43 32.86 11.78 -20.66
C THR A 43 32.49 10.94 -19.42
N THR A 44 31.32 11.17 -18.85
CA THR A 44 30.86 10.47 -17.64
C THR A 44 29.98 9.28 -18.03
N ARG A 45 30.27 8.09 -17.51
CA ARG A 45 29.43 6.91 -17.60
C ARG A 45 28.55 6.83 -16.34
N ILE A 46 27.25 6.68 -16.50
CA ILE A 46 26.28 6.55 -15.44
C ILE A 46 25.74 5.12 -15.45
N ILE A 47 25.81 4.45 -14.32
CA ILE A 47 25.37 3.06 -14.13
C ILE A 47 24.42 3.05 -12.94
N TYR A 48 23.25 2.41 -13.11
CA TYR A 48 22.31 2.14 -12.03
C TYR A 48 22.53 0.73 -11.49
N GLU A 49 22.67 0.62 -10.19
CA GLU A 49 22.89 -0.65 -9.48
C GLU A 49 21.90 -0.78 -8.32
N GLY A 50 21.67 -2.02 -7.86
CA GLY A 50 20.89 -2.27 -6.65
C GLY A 50 21.51 -1.60 -5.42
N ILE A 51 20.67 -1.05 -4.54
CA ILE A 51 21.15 -0.36 -3.33
C ILE A 51 21.74 -1.32 -2.28
N GLY A 52 21.47 -2.64 -2.40
CA GLY A 52 21.90 -3.66 -1.45
C GLY A 52 20.72 -4.36 -0.78
N VAL A 53 20.76 -4.46 0.53
CA VAL A 53 19.73 -5.14 1.36
C VAL A 53 18.60 -4.18 1.72
N CYS A 54 17.37 -4.51 1.32
CA CYS A 54 16.17 -3.73 1.59
C CYS A 54 15.35 -4.34 2.74
N SER A 55 15.10 -3.56 3.79
CA SER A 55 14.08 -3.84 4.80
C SER A 55 12.73 -3.32 4.32
N LEU A 56 11.77 -4.21 4.07
CA LEU A 56 10.43 -3.87 3.58
C LEU A 56 9.40 -4.10 4.68
N ILE A 57 8.71 -3.04 5.12
CA ILE A 57 7.73 -3.11 6.21
C ILE A 57 6.39 -2.63 5.66
N THR A 58 5.37 -3.50 5.67
CA THR A 58 4.07 -3.25 5.05
C THR A 58 2.91 -3.26 6.04
N PRO A 59 1.88 -2.44 5.83
CA PRO A 59 0.66 -2.43 6.63
C PRO A 59 -0.31 -3.53 6.22
N TRP A 60 -1.44 -3.58 6.92
CA TRP A 60 -2.48 -4.59 6.77
C TRP A 60 -3.60 -4.22 5.78
N ASN A 61 -3.76 -2.94 5.45
CA ASN A 61 -4.97 -2.45 4.77
C ASN A 61 -5.07 -2.82 3.27
N TRP A 62 -3.95 -2.97 2.58
CA TRP A 62 -3.84 -3.43 1.19
C TRP A 62 -2.68 -4.42 1.06
N PRO A 63 -2.79 -5.64 1.65
CA PRO A 63 -1.63 -6.53 1.84
C PRO A 63 -0.85 -6.80 0.56
N MET A 64 -1.51 -7.29 -0.50
CA MET A 64 -0.83 -7.64 -1.76
C MET A 64 -0.30 -6.42 -2.51
N ASN A 65 -1.05 -5.32 -2.53
CA ASN A 65 -0.61 -4.05 -3.10
C ASN A 65 0.69 -3.59 -2.44
N GLN A 66 0.69 -3.49 -1.11
CA GLN A 66 1.82 -2.96 -0.34
C GLN A 66 3.07 -3.84 -0.41
N ILE A 67 2.89 -5.15 -0.53
CA ILE A 67 4.00 -6.08 -0.74
C ILE A 67 4.54 -5.93 -2.16
N ALA A 68 3.68 -6.01 -3.16
CA ALA A 68 4.09 -6.01 -4.58
C ALA A 68 4.78 -4.71 -4.98
N CYS A 69 4.27 -3.54 -4.56
CA CYS A 69 4.87 -2.24 -4.90
C CYS A 69 6.26 -2.01 -4.28
N LYS A 70 6.68 -2.84 -3.33
CA LYS A 70 8.02 -2.81 -2.74
C LYS A 70 8.91 -3.95 -3.26
N VAL A 71 8.38 -5.16 -3.28
CA VAL A 71 9.14 -6.35 -3.67
C VAL A 71 9.48 -6.35 -5.15
N ALA A 72 8.53 -6.04 -6.03
CA ALA A 72 8.77 -6.09 -7.47
C ALA A 72 9.90 -5.12 -7.92
N PRO A 73 9.89 -3.82 -7.55
CA PRO A 73 10.98 -2.94 -7.93
C PRO A 73 12.33 -3.31 -7.26
N ALA A 74 12.31 -3.86 -6.04
CA ALA A 74 13.54 -4.32 -5.40
C ALA A 74 14.15 -5.53 -6.13
N LEU A 75 13.33 -6.48 -6.62
CA LEU A 75 13.79 -7.59 -7.46
C LEU A 75 14.38 -7.10 -8.78
N VAL A 76 13.69 -6.19 -9.47
CA VAL A 76 14.16 -5.62 -10.75
C VAL A 76 15.48 -4.86 -10.57
N ALA A 77 15.64 -4.14 -9.47
CA ALA A 77 16.87 -3.42 -9.16
C ALA A 77 18.02 -4.33 -8.71
N GLY A 78 17.81 -5.64 -8.58
CA GLY A 78 18.83 -6.59 -8.14
C GLY A 78 19.12 -6.55 -6.64
N CYS A 79 18.18 -6.07 -5.83
CA CYS A 79 18.33 -6.01 -4.37
C CYS A 79 17.94 -7.35 -3.71
N THR A 80 18.59 -7.67 -2.61
CA THR A 80 18.07 -8.66 -1.66
C THR A 80 17.17 -7.97 -0.64
N MET A 81 16.27 -8.71 -0.01
CA MET A 81 15.29 -8.09 0.87
C MET A 81 14.79 -8.98 1.99
N VAL A 82 14.36 -8.31 3.07
CA VAL A 82 13.61 -8.91 4.17
C VAL A 82 12.27 -8.19 4.26
N LEU A 83 11.18 -8.91 4.05
CA LEU A 83 9.82 -8.43 4.20
C LEU A 83 9.26 -8.73 5.59
N LYS A 84 8.75 -7.71 6.28
CA LYS A 84 7.89 -7.87 7.47
C LYS A 84 6.50 -7.33 7.16
N PRO A 85 5.51 -8.18 6.87
CA PRO A 85 4.11 -7.74 6.78
C PRO A 85 3.57 -7.37 8.16
N SER A 86 2.45 -6.65 8.19
CA SER A 86 1.74 -6.41 9.43
C SER A 86 1.35 -7.73 10.13
N GLU A 87 1.44 -7.76 11.44
CA GLU A 87 0.98 -8.84 12.30
C GLU A 87 -0.52 -9.09 12.19
N ILE A 88 -1.28 -8.13 11.66
CA ILE A 88 -2.73 -8.23 11.43
C ILE A 88 -3.04 -8.99 10.13
N ALA A 89 -2.17 -8.89 9.12
CA ALA A 89 -2.35 -9.57 7.83
C ALA A 89 -1.09 -10.37 7.42
N PRO A 90 -0.67 -11.36 8.24
CA PRO A 90 0.56 -12.12 8.00
C PRO A 90 0.43 -13.16 6.89
N LEU A 91 -0.77 -13.73 6.69
CA LEU A 91 -0.98 -14.84 5.75
C LEU A 91 -0.85 -14.40 4.29
N SER A 92 -1.23 -13.16 3.97
CA SER A 92 -1.00 -12.59 2.63
C SER A 92 0.50 -12.51 2.32
N GLY A 93 1.33 -12.14 3.31
CA GLY A 93 2.79 -12.17 3.18
C GLY A 93 3.35 -13.59 2.99
N THR A 94 2.81 -14.56 3.75
CA THR A 94 3.20 -15.97 3.64
C THR A 94 2.84 -16.52 2.26
N LEU A 95 1.64 -16.22 1.76
CA LEU A 95 1.22 -16.64 0.41
C LEU A 95 2.12 -16.01 -0.67
N PHE A 96 2.49 -14.74 -0.51
CA PHE A 96 3.39 -14.08 -1.45
C PHE A 96 4.79 -14.73 -1.45
N ALA A 97 5.31 -15.12 -0.29
CA ALA A 97 6.57 -15.86 -0.18
C ALA A 97 6.50 -17.22 -0.92
N GLN A 98 5.38 -17.92 -0.83
CA GLN A 98 5.17 -19.14 -1.61
C GLN A 98 5.17 -18.86 -3.11
N VAL A 99 4.51 -17.78 -3.55
CA VAL A 99 4.53 -17.36 -4.96
C VAL A 99 5.96 -17.07 -5.44
N CYS A 100 6.76 -16.38 -4.64
CA CYS A 100 8.18 -16.13 -4.97
C CYS A 100 8.96 -17.45 -5.10
N HIS A 101 8.75 -18.39 -4.18
CA HIS A 101 9.39 -19.71 -4.21
C HIS A 101 9.01 -20.49 -5.47
N ASP A 102 7.72 -20.57 -5.78
CA ASP A 102 7.20 -21.31 -6.93
C ASP A 102 7.62 -20.68 -8.27
N ALA A 103 7.79 -19.37 -8.27
CA ALA A 103 8.33 -18.61 -9.42
C ALA A 103 9.86 -18.75 -9.60
N GLY A 104 10.55 -19.44 -8.70
CA GLY A 104 11.99 -19.68 -8.78
C GLY A 104 12.86 -18.49 -8.37
N VAL A 105 12.35 -17.58 -7.53
CA VAL A 105 13.22 -16.55 -6.94
C VAL A 105 14.33 -17.22 -6.14
N PRO A 106 15.62 -16.90 -6.39
CA PRO A 106 16.73 -17.59 -5.74
C PRO A 106 16.66 -17.48 -4.21
N PRO A 107 17.04 -18.54 -3.48
CA PRO A 107 17.11 -18.50 -2.02
C PRO A 107 17.96 -17.33 -1.51
N GLY A 108 17.46 -16.62 -0.48
CA GLY A 108 18.13 -15.47 0.10
C GLY A 108 17.84 -14.13 -0.58
N VAL A 109 17.30 -14.11 -1.80
CA VAL A 109 16.91 -12.86 -2.48
C VAL A 109 15.67 -12.25 -1.82
N PHE A 110 14.63 -13.05 -1.60
CA PHE A 110 13.44 -12.67 -0.86
C PHE A 110 13.36 -13.48 0.45
N ASN A 111 13.24 -12.79 1.57
CA ASN A 111 13.12 -13.39 2.89
C ASN A 111 11.90 -12.79 3.60
N LEU A 112 11.14 -13.64 4.30
CA LEU A 112 9.95 -13.23 5.05
C LEU A 112 10.19 -13.43 6.55
N VAL A 113 9.88 -12.42 7.35
CA VAL A 113 9.85 -12.51 8.81
C VAL A 113 8.52 -12.01 9.35
N HIS A 114 7.99 -12.73 10.34
CA HIS A 114 6.80 -12.30 11.09
C HIS A 114 7.19 -11.72 12.45
N GLY A 115 6.32 -10.91 13.01
CA GLY A 115 6.48 -10.36 14.35
C GLY A 115 5.89 -8.97 14.50
N LEU A 116 5.93 -8.46 15.71
CA LEU A 116 5.37 -7.16 16.04
C LEU A 116 6.21 -6.03 15.46
N GLY A 117 5.53 -4.95 15.02
CA GLY A 117 6.18 -3.76 14.48
C GLY A 117 7.26 -3.19 15.42
N PRO A 118 6.96 -2.94 16.72
CA PRO A 118 7.91 -2.40 17.68
C PRO A 118 9.12 -3.29 17.99
N GLU A 119 9.03 -4.58 17.71
CA GLU A 119 10.11 -5.55 17.97
C GLU A 119 10.91 -5.81 16.68
N VAL A 120 10.31 -6.53 15.73
CA VAL A 120 10.99 -6.95 14.51
C VAL A 120 11.21 -5.77 13.56
N GLY A 121 10.18 -4.92 13.33
CA GLY A 121 10.30 -3.76 12.47
C GLY A 121 11.33 -2.75 12.97
N ALA A 122 11.36 -2.50 14.29
CA ALA A 122 12.36 -1.63 14.90
C ALA A 122 13.79 -2.20 14.74
N ARG A 123 13.99 -3.50 14.93
CA ARG A 123 15.31 -4.16 14.73
C ARG A 123 15.76 -4.10 13.28
N MET A 124 14.86 -4.33 12.32
CA MET A 124 15.16 -4.21 10.90
C MET A 124 15.60 -2.78 10.53
N SER A 125 15.00 -1.77 11.16
CA SER A 125 15.30 -0.35 10.86
C SER A 125 16.69 0.09 11.29
N VAL A 126 17.25 -0.51 12.34
CA VAL A 126 18.59 -0.19 12.88
C VAL A 126 19.68 -1.17 12.45
N HIS A 127 19.33 -2.25 11.75
CA HIS A 127 20.29 -3.31 11.46
C HIS A 127 21.43 -2.80 10.56
N PRO A 128 22.70 -3.02 10.91
CA PRO A 128 23.85 -2.48 10.17
C PRO A 128 23.94 -2.99 8.73
N GLU A 129 23.53 -4.23 8.48
CA GLU A 129 23.56 -4.87 7.15
C GLU A 129 22.35 -4.51 6.27
N VAL A 130 21.50 -3.58 6.69
CA VAL A 130 20.39 -3.05 5.90
C VAL A 130 20.81 -1.72 5.29
N ASP A 131 20.70 -1.59 3.97
CA ASP A 131 21.08 -0.39 3.22
C ASP A 131 19.89 0.56 3.02
N MET A 132 18.68 0.01 2.95
CA MET A 132 17.46 0.78 2.75
C MET A 132 16.30 0.25 3.59
N VAL A 133 15.51 1.16 4.15
CA VAL A 133 14.20 0.83 4.75
C VAL A 133 13.09 1.42 3.89
N SER A 134 12.19 0.56 3.41
CA SER A 134 10.94 0.98 2.77
C SER A 134 9.76 0.64 3.67
N PHE A 135 9.14 1.67 4.21
CA PHE A 135 8.06 1.58 5.20
C PHE A 135 6.75 2.13 4.64
N THR A 136 5.65 1.43 4.91
CA THR A 136 4.30 1.99 4.78
C THR A 136 3.54 1.72 6.06
N GLY A 137 2.91 2.77 6.62
CA GLY A 137 2.14 2.65 7.86
C GLY A 137 1.77 3.99 8.48
N SER A 138 1.74 4.06 9.82
CA SER A 138 1.37 5.29 10.53
C SER A 138 2.51 6.32 10.53
N THR A 139 2.15 7.61 10.54
CA THR A 139 3.12 8.71 10.68
C THR A 139 4.01 8.54 11.91
N ARG A 140 3.43 8.10 13.05
CA ARG A 140 4.18 7.84 14.28
C ARG A 140 5.29 6.81 14.07
N ALA A 141 4.97 5.67 13.47
CA ALA A 141 5.96 4.63 13.22
C ALA A 141 6.99 5.08 12.16
N GLY A 142 6.55 5.77 11.11
CA GLY A 142 7.45 6.32 10.09
C GLY A 142 8.48 7.28 10.67
N THR A 143 8.07 8.20 11.54
CA THR A 143 8.98 9.12 12.24
C THR A 143 10.01 8.36 13.10
N GLN A 144 9.57 7.33 13.83
CA GLN A 144 10.47 6.50 14.65
C GLN A 144 11.49 5.75 13.80
N ILE A 145 11.05 5.18 12.67
CA ILE A 145 11.93 4.48 11.71
C ILE A 145 12.97 5.43 11.11
N ALA A 146 12.55 6.62 10.68
CA ALA A 146 13.48 7.61 10.12
C ALA A 146 14.55 8.02 11.13
N ALA A 147 14.15 8.28 12.36
CA ALA A 147 15.09 8.62 13.44
C ALA A 147 16.03 7.45 13.77
N ALA A 148 15.52 6.23 13.81
CA ALA A 148 16.30 5.03 14.12
C ALA A 148 17.30 4.67 13.01
N ALA A 149 16.98 4.94 11.74
CA ALA A 149 17.83 4.69 10.59
C ALA A 149 18.94 5.74 10.39
N ALA A 150 18.75 6.95 10.93
CA ALA A 150 19.65 8.09 10.71
C ALA A 150 21.13 7.84 11.12
N PRO A 151 21.45 7.14 12.23
CA PRO A 151 22.85 6.92 12.64
C PRO A 151 23.70 6.17 11.62
N THR A 152 23.09 5.38 10.74
CA THR A 152 23.80 4.65 9.68
C THR A 152 23.63 5.27 8.30
N ALA A 153 23.00 6.44 8.21
CA ALA A 153 22.72 7.18 6.97
C ALA A 153 22.02 6.34 5.88
N LYS A 154 21.36 5.24 6.25
CA LYS A 154 20.67 4.39 5.29
C LYS A 154 19.46 5.11 4.68
N ARG A 155 19.13 4.78 3.46
CA ARG A 155 17.99 5.36 2.77
C ARG A 155 16.68 4.93 3.43
N VAL A 156 15.77 5.88 3.62
CA VAL A 156 14.41 5.61 4.13
C VAL A 156 13.39 6.14 3.12
N ALA A 157 12.56 5.24 2.59
CA ALA A 157 11.38 5.58 1.81
C ALA A 157 10.14 5.34 2.67
N GLN A 158 9.23 6.31 2.71
CA GLN A 158 8.07 6.30 3.59
C GLN A 158 6.80 6.62 2.83
N GLU A 159 5.80 5.75 3.03
CA GLU A 159 4.41 5.98 2.64
C GLU A 159 3.56 5.97 3.91
N MET A 160 2.73 6.98 4.10
CA MET A 160 1.97 7.17 5.34
C MET A 160 0.52 7.50 5.05
N GLY A 161 -0.31 7.41 6.09
CA GLY A 161 -1.72 7.77 6.00
C GLY A 161 -1.93 9.26 5.75
N GLY A 162 -3.09 9.57 5.21
CA GLY A 162 -3.48 10.93 4.88
C GLY A 162 -4.94 11.24 5.18
N LYS A 163 -5.35 12.45 4.81
CA LYS A 163 -6.71 12.95 4.78
C LYS A 163 -6.93 13.64 3.44
N SER A 164 -7.00 12.84 2.37
CA SER A 164 -7.06 13.34 1.00
C SER A 164 -8.30 14.20 0.75
N PRO A 165 -8.19 15.31 0.02
CA PRO A 165 -9.35 16.13 -0.34
C PRO A 165 -10.11 15.51 -1.52
N ASN A 166 -11.43 15.55 -1.45
CA ASN A 166 -12.34 15.38 -2.58
C ASN A 166 -12.93 16.76 -2.90
N ILE A 167 -12.53 17.36 -4.00
CA ILE A 167 -12.91 18.74 -4.34
C ILE A 167 -14.02 18.71 -5.38
N ILE A 168 -15.24 19.11 -4.99
CA ILE A 168 -16.39 19.21 -5.90
C ILE A 168 -16.42 20.62 -6.49
N LEU A 169 -16.20 20.69 -7.80
CA LEU A 169 -16.20 21.97 -8.53
C LEU A 169 -17.62 22.56 -8.62
N PRO A 170 -17.76 23.91 -8.72
CA PRO A 170 -19.07 24.57 -8.86
C PRO A 170 -19.89 24.10 -10.08
N THR A 171 -19.22 23.67 -11.13
CA THR A 171 -19.79 23.20 -12.40
C THR A 171 -20.16 21.72 -12.40
N ALA A 172 -19.75 20.96 -11.37
CA ALA A 172 -20.02 19.53 -11.29
C ALA A 172 -21.50 19.24 -11.06
N ASN A 173 -21.97 18.08 -11.55
CA ASN A 173 -23.22 17.49 -11.09
C ASN A 173 -23.05 17.06 -9.63
N ILE A 174 -23.66 17.81 -8.72
CA ILE A 174 -23.45 17.62 -7.28
C ILE A 174 -23.90 16.24 -6.79
N ALA A 175 -24.99 15.70 -7.35
CA ALA A 175 -25.51 14.41 -6.94
C ALA A 175 -24.54 13.27 -7.30
N GLU A 176 -24.09 13.25 -8.54
CA GLU A 176 -23.14 12.23 -9.02
C GLU A 176 -21.77 12.37 -8.34
N ALA A 177 -21.24 13.57 -8.25
CA ALA A 177 -19.90 13.81 -7.70
C ALA A 177 -19.83 13.49 -6.19
N VAL A 178 -20.88 13.85 -5.43
CA VAL A 178 -20.97 13.53 -4.00
C VAL A 178 -21.18 12.03 -3.79
N ALA A 179 -22.06 11.39 -4.59
CA ALA A 179 -22.27 9.94 -4.50
C ALA A 179 -20.97 9.17 -4.80
N ALA A 180 -20.26 9.54 -5.86
CA ALA A 180 -18.97 8.95 -6.17
C ALA A 180 -17.95 9.16 -5.04
N GLY A 181 -17.90 10.35 -4.45
CA GLY A 181 -17.00 10.67 -3.34
C GLY A 181 -17.30 9.86 -2.07
N VAL A 182 -18.57 9.65 -1.73
CA VAL A 182 -18.97 8.82 -0.59
C VAL A 182 -18.60 7.37 -0.84
N ASN A 183 -18.89 6.82 -2.01
CA ASN A 183 -18.50 5.45 -2.35
C ASN A 183 -16.99 5.26 -2.33
N ALA A 184 -16.23 6.24 -2.82
CA ALA A 184 -14.77 6.19 -2.81
C ALA A 184 -14.18 6.18 -1.38
N VAL A 185 -14.72 7.01 -0.48
CA VAL A 185 -14.23 7.02 0.92
C VAL A 185 -14.63 5.76 1.69
N MET A 186 -15.75 5.12 1.34
CA MET A 186 -16.22 3.90 2.01
C MET A 186 -15.58 2.62 1.45
N ALA A 187 -14.94 2.70 0.29
CA ALA A 187 -14.18 1.58 -0.26
C ALA A 187 -13.13 1.09 0.75
N ASN A 188 -12.92 -0.23 0.80
CA ASN A 188 -12.05 -0.88 1.78
C ASN A 188 -12.37 -0.51 3.25
N THR A 189 -13.64 -0.21 3.53
CA THR A 189 -14.12 0.25 4.85
C THR A 189 -13.45 1.57 5.31
N GLY A 190 -13.08 2.43 4.34
CA GLY A 190 -12.36 3.69 4.59
C GLY A 190 -10.90 3.52 4.98
N GLN A 191 -10.36 2.31 4.94
CA GLN A 191 -9.03 1.95 5.46
C GLN A 191 -7.95 2.03 4.37
N SER A 192 -7.88 3.17 3.68
CA SER A 192 -6.88 3.45 2.62
C SER A 192 -6.15 4.76 2.91
N CYS A 193 -4.86 4.79 2.65
CA CYS A 193 -4.00 5.96 2.90
C CYS A 193 -4.42 7.18 2.07
N ASP A 194 -4.98 6.95 0.89
CA ASP A 194 -5.46 7.94 -0.08
C ASP A 194 -6.98 8.20 0.02
N ALA A 195 -7.69 7.58 0.95
CA ALA A 195 -9.13 7.73 1.09
C ALA A 195 -9.54 9.22 1.10
N PRO A 196 -10.48 9.65 0.23
CA PRO A 196 -10.86 11.06 0.07
C PRO A 196 -11.79 11.54 1.20
N THR A 197 -11.28 11.55 2.43
CA THR A 197 -12.03 11.74 3.67
C THR A 197 -12.50 13.17 3.94
N ARG A 198 -12.05 14.14 3.15
CA ARG A 198 -12.45 15.55 3.27
C ARG A 198 -13.13 16.00 1.99
N MET A 199 -14.45 16.04 1.97
CA MET A 199 -15.21 16.54 0.82
C MET A 199 -15.36 18.05 0.92
N LEU A 200 -14.75 18.79 -0.02
CA LEU A 200 -14.84 20.24 -0.15
C LEU A 200 -15.91 20.58 -1.20
N VAL A 201 -16.97 21.23 -0.77
CA VAL A 201 -18.11 21.60 -1.64
C VAL A 201 -18.34 23.10 -1.66
N PRO A 202 -18.87 23.68 -2.75
CA PRO A 202 -19.27 25.08 -2.78
C PRO A 202 -20.29 25.37 -1.65
N ARG A 203 -20.10 26.47 -0.91
CA ARG A 203 -20.92 26.84 0.25
C ARG A 203 -22.42 26.82 -0.05
N ASN A 204 -22.83 27.34 -1.19
CA ASN A 204 -24.24 27.39 -1.62
C ASN A 204 -24.81 26.02 -2.02
N ARG A 205 -24.00 24.98 -2.13
CA ARG A 205 -24.40 23.62 -2.49
C ARG A 205 -24.29 22.63 -1.31
N GLN A 206 -23.86 23.09 -0.13
CA GLN A 206 -23.57 22.25 1.03
C GLN A 206 -24.80 21.45 1.50
N ALA A 207 -25.96 22.06 1.58
CA ALA A 207 -27.18 21.36 2.02
C ALA A 207 -27.56 20.22 1.06
N GLN A 208 -27.44 20.44 -0.25
CA GLN A 208 -27.68 19.41 -1.26
C GLN A 208 -26.66 18.28 -1.14
N ALA A 209 -25.37 18.63 -0.97
CA ALA A 209 -24.31 17.65 -0.82
C ALA A 209 -24.51 16.76 0.43
N LEU A 210 -24.87 17.35 1.57
CA LEU A 210 -25.16 16.60 2.81
C LEU A 210 -26.34 15.63 2.65
N LYS A 211 -27.40 16.05 1.95
CA LYS A 211 -28.54 15.17 1.68
C LYS A 211 -28.11 13.94 0.86
N VAL A 212 -27.42 14.16 -0.26
CA VAL A 212 -26.94 13.08 -1.11
C VAL A 212 -25.94 12.18 -0.37
N ALA A 213 -25.00 12.77 0.36
CA ALA A 213 -24.00 12.00 1.12
C ALA A 213 -24.66 11.09 2.16
N LYS A 214 -25.69 11.58 2.86
CA LYS A 214 -26.45 10.78 3.81
C LYS A 214 -27.17 9.62 3.13
N GLU A 215 -27.92 9.89 2.06
CA GLU A 215 -28.67 8.87 1.32
C GLU A 215 -27.74 7.75 0.81
N VAL A 216 -26.60 8.10 0.26
CA VAL A 216 -25.63 7.12 -0.25
C VAL A 216 -24.99 6.33 0.89
N ALA A 217 -24.58 6.99 1.98
CA ALA A 217 -23.97 6.33 3.12
C ALA A 217 -24.92 5.34 3.80
N GLU A 218 -26.20 5.71 3.98
CA GLU A 218 -27.23 4.85 4.57
C GLU A 218 -27.60 3.64 3.69
N ALA A 219 -27.36 3.73 2.38
CA ALA A 219 -27.60 2.63 1.43
C ALA A 219 -26.45 1.59 1.41
N ILE A 220 -25.31 1.88 2.01
CA ILE A 220 -24.18 0.95 2.02
C ILE A 220 -24.48 -0.26 2.90
N LYS A 221 -24.42 -1.45 2.32
CA LYS A 221 -24.63 -2.69 3.05
C LYS A 221 -23.38 -3.05 3.86
N VAL A 222 -23.46 -2.89 5.17
CA VAL A 222 -22.45 -3.33 6.14
C VAL A 222 -22.77 -4.76 6.57
N GLY A 223 -21.77 -5.65 6.67
CA GLY A 223 -22.01 -7.03 7.07
C GLY A 223 -20.78 -7.94 7.07
N ASP A 224 -21.04 -9.25 7.12
CA ASP A 224 -19.97 -10.26 7.06
C ASP A 224 -19.20 -10.13 5.72
N PRO A 225 -17.88 -9.99 5.76
CA PRO A 225 -17.06 -9.82 4.56
C PRO A 225 -17.08 -11.05 3.64
N ARG A 226 -17.50 -12.22 4.12
CA ARG A 226 -17.63 -13.44 3.33
C ARG A 226 -18.88 -13.47 2.45
N GLU A 227 -19.85 -12.63 2.77
CA GLU A 227 -21.09 -12.51 2.00
C GLU A 227 -20.86 -11.65 0.76
N VAL A 228 -21.23 -12.17 -0.42
CA VAL A 228 -21.02 -11.48 -1.72
C VAL A 228 -21.70 -10.12 -1.79
N ALA A 229 -22.85 -9.97 -1.12
CA ALA A 229 -23.61 -8.73 -1.12
C ALA A 229 -23.11 -7.68 -0.13
N THR A 230 -22.13 -7.99 0.71
CA THR A 230 -21.52 -7.03 1.63
C THR A 230 -20.63 -6.06 0.87
N VAL A 231 -20.89 -4.76 1.06
CA VAL A 231 -20.10 -3.67 0.45
C VAL A 231 -19.02 -3.18 1.41
N MET A 232 -19.32 -3.16 2.70
CA MET A 232 -18.42 -2.70 3.75
C MET A 232 -18.31 -3.75 4.85
N GLY A 233 -17.12 -4.23 5.08
CA GLY A 233 -16.80 -5.22 6.12
C GLY A 233 -16.56 -4.59 7.50
N PRO A 234 -16.02 -5.37 8.45
CA PRO A 234 -15.61 -4.83 9.75
C PRO A 234 -14.40 -3.91 9.62
N LEU A 235 -14.20 -3.09 10.63
CA LEU A 235 -12.94 -2.38 10.87
C LEU A 235 -11.91 -3.33 11.50
N VAL A 236 -10.65 -3.07 11.26
CA VAL A 236 -9.50 -3.74 11.88
C VAL A 236 -9.13 -3.04 13.18
#